data_011b582855df3367ab7c9d7249fdde62
#
_entry.id   011b582855df3367ab7c9d7249fdde62
#
_cell.length_a   1.000
_cell.length_b   1.000
_cell.length_c   1.000
_cell.angle_alpha   90.00
_cell.angle_beta   90.00
_cell.angle_gamma   90.00
#
_symmetry.space_group_name_H-M   'P 1'
#
loop_
_entity.id
_entity.type
_entity.pdbx_description
1 polymer ?
#
loop_
_entity_poly.entity_id
_entity_poly.type
_entity_poly.pdbx_seq_one_letter_code
_entity_poly.pdbx_strand_id
1 'polypeptide(L)'
;MKKLFAALMFSVLPLTAMAAAPAIPLEKVDIDLTDKAAMQDGLKTFTNYCMGCHGAKFQRYERVANDLGIPEEVMMENIVFTDAKIGDHMRIGMQPADAKVWFGAAPPDLTLVARVRGTDWLYNYL
;
A
#
# COMPACT_ATOMS: atom_id res chain seq x y z
N MET A 1 -23.37 11.00 -47.69
CA MET A 1 -22.20 10.86 -46.78
C MET A 1 -22.49 11.34 -45.36
N LYS A 2 -23.04 12.54 -45.11
CA LYS A 2 -23.36 13.05 -43.76
C LYS A 2 -24.31 12.16 -42.93
N LYS A 3 -25.31 11.51 -43.57
CA LYS A 3 -26.27 10.60 -42.89
C LYS A 3 -25.64 9.26 -42.46
N LEU A 4 -24.65 8.76 -43.21
CA LEU A 4 -23.92 7.55 -42.88
C LEU A 4 -22.95 7.77 -41.69
N PHE A 5 -22.33 8.94 -41.60
CA PHE A 5 -21.48 9.32 -40.45
C PHE A 5 -22.30 9.47 -39.17
N ALA A 6 -23.49 10.03 -39.22
CA ALA A 6 -24.40 10.16 -38.08
C ALA A 6 -24.87 8.79 -37.57
N ALA A 7 -25.17 7.84 -38.46
CA ALA A 7 -25.57 6.47 -38.10
C ALA A 7 -24.40 5.70 -37.46
N LEU A 8 -23.17 5.87 -37.94
CA LEU A 8 -21.98 5.23 -37.41
C LEU A 8 -21.63 5.76 -36.00
N MET A 9 -21.80 7.05 -35.76
CA MET A 9 -21.59 7.66 -34.44
C MET A 9 -22.58 7.17 -33.39
N PHE A 10 -23.84 6.89 -33.79
CA PHE A 10 -24.88 6.41 -32.89
C PHE A 10 -24.73 4.93 -32.50
N SER A 11 -24.08 4.10 -33.35
CA SER A 11 -23.88 2.67 -33.08
C SER A 11 -22.72 2.39 -32.09
N VAL A 12 -21.82 3.34 -31.84
CA VAL A 12 -20.66 3.17 -30.94
C VAL A 12 -20.96 3.58 -29.48
N LEU A 13 -22.00 4.40 -29.25
CA LEU A 13 -22.36 4.88 -27.91
C LEU A 13 -22.80 3.80 -26.90
N PRO A 14 -23.48 2.72 -27.25
CA PRO A 14 -23.94 1.74 -26.26
C PRO A 14 -22.86 0.77 -25.76
N LEU A 15 -21.70 0.65 -26.43
CA LEU A 15 -20.65 -0.29 -26.02
C LEU A 15 -19.83 0.16 -24.81
N THR A 16 -19.84 1.44 -24.47
CA THR A 16 -19.06 1.97 -23.36
C THR A 16 -19.77 1.88 -22.00
N ALA A 17 -21.07 1.58 -21.99
CA ALA A 17 -21.87 1.58 -20.74
C ALA A 17 -21.81 0.27 -19.94
N MET A 18 -21.22 -0.82 -20.46
CA MET A 18 -21.20 -2.13 -19.80
C MET A 18 -19.89 -2.47 -19.08
N ALA A 19 -18.94 -1.56 -19.01
CA ALA A 19 -17.61 -1.83 -18.44
C ALA A 19 -17.51 -1.62 -16.91
N ALA A 20 -18.56 -1.16 -16.24
CA ALA A 20 -18.57 -1.06 -14.79
C ALA A 20 -19.09 -2.38 -14.20
N ALA A 21 -18.17 -3.33 -13.93
CA ALA A 21 -18.50 -4.45 -13.06
C ALA A 21 -19.05 -3.90 -11.72
N PRO A 22 -20.12 -4.49 -11.16
CA PRO A 22 -20.63 -4.06 -9.86
C PRO A 22 -19.47 -4.13 -8.84
N ALA A 23 -19.24 -3.04 -8.13
CA ALA A 23 -18.23 -3.02 -7.08
C ALA A 23 -18.61 -4.07 -6.02
N ILE A 24 -17.70 -4.99 -5.73
CA ILE A 24 -17.89 -5.95 -4.64
C ILE A 24 -18.04 -5.13 -3.35
N PRO A 25 -19.13 -5.33 -2.58
CA PRO A 25 -19.29 -4.63 -1.31
C PRO A 25 -18.15 -5.04 -0.36
N LEU A 26 -17.38 -4.05 0.11
CA LEU A 26 -16.30 -4.27 1.05
C LEU A 26 -16.85 -4.31 2.48
N GLU A 27 -16.33 -5.24 3.27
CA GLU A 27 -16.53 -5.26 4.71
C GLU A 27 -15.93 -3.99 5.33
N LYS A 28 -16.64 -3.37 6.26
CA LYS A 28 -16.19 -2.16 6.94
C LYS A 28 -15.29 -2.53 8.11
N VAL A 29 -14.17 -1.82 8.22
CA VAL A 29 -13.26 -1.94 9.36
C VAL A 29 -13.25 -0.65 10.17
N ASP A 30 -13.40 -0.78 11.47
CA ASP A 30 -13.29 0.33 12.40
C ASP A 30 -11.83 0.38 12.92
N ILE A 31 -11.14 1.46 12.57
CA ILE A 31 -9.73 1.65 12.92
C ILE A 31 -9.62 2.74 13.99
N ASP A 32 -9.21 2.36 15.20
CA ASP A 32 -8.87 3.31 16.25
C ASP A 32 -7.40 3.74 16.17
N LEU A 33 -7.16 4.93 15.62
CA LEU A 33 -5.82 5.51 15.53
C LEU A 33 -5.25 5.98 16.89
N THR A 34 -6.02 5.90 17.97
CA THR A 34 -5.55 6.21 19.33
C THR A 34 -5.03 4.96 20.06
N ASP A 35 -5.38 3.77 19.58
CA ASP A 35 -4.86 2.51 20.12
C ASP A 35 -3.42 2.28 19.67
N LYS A 36 -2.49 2.80 20.49
CA LYS A 36 -1.05 2.67 20.26
C LYS A 36 -0.58 1.21 20.24
N ALA A 37 -1.17 0.35 21.06
CA ALA A 37 -0.79 -1.05 21.14
C ALA A 37 -1.11 -1.78 19.83
N ALA A 38 -2.33 -1.62 19.31
CA ALA A 38 -2.72 -2.18 18.03
C ALA A 38 -1.86 -1.65 16.87
N MET A 39 -1.51 -0.36 16.88
CA MET A 39 -0.63 0.21 15.86
C MET A 39 0.81 -0.30 15.94
N GLN A 40 1.34 -0.54 17.15
CA GLN A 40 2.67 -1.15 17.35
C GLN A 40 2.68 -2.61 16.86
N ASP A 41 1.63 -3.38 17.12
CA ASP A 41 1.47 -4.73 16.59
C ASP A 41 1.35 -4.73 15.07
N GLY A 42 0.66 -3.75 14.49
CA GLY A 42 0.59 -3.53 13.05
C GLY A 42 1.97 -3.22 12.44
N LEU A 43 2.76 -2.37 13.08
CA LEU A 43 4.14 -2.09 12.66
C LEU A 43 4.99 -3.36 12.69
N LYS A 44 4.93 -4.12 13.78
CA LYS A 44 5.64 -5.40 13.94
C LYS A 44 5.23 -6.39 12.84
N THR A 45 3.95 -6.50 12.56
CA THR A 45 3.42 -7.36 11.50
C THR A 45 3.94 -6.92 10.13
N PHE A 46 3.86 -5.63 9.82
CA PHE A 46 4.35 -5.07 8.56
C PHE A 46 5.85 -5.35 8.36
N THR A 47 6.67 -5.07 9.37
CA THR A 47 8.14 -5.24 9.26
C THR A 47 8.56 -6.69 9.14
N ASN A 48 7.87 -7.60 9.81
CA ASN A 48 8.22 -9.03 9.78
C ASN A 48 7.70 -9.79 8.55
N TYR A 49 6.53 -9.41 8.03
CA TYR A 49 5.86 -10.19 6.98
C TYR A 49 5.77 -9.48 5.62
N CYS A 50 5.73 -8.15 5.61
CA CYS A 50 5.52 -7.40 4.38
C CYS A 50 6.80 -6.69 3.90
N MET A 51 7.62 -6.18 4.82
CA MET A 51 8.75 -5.30 4.50
C MET A 51 9.92 -6.03 3.83
N GLY A 52 9.92 -7.35 3.77
CA GLY A 52 10.87 -8.11 2.94
C GLY A 52 10.70 -7.83 1.44
N CYS A 53 9.49 -7.51 1.01
CA CYS A 53 9.14 -7.25 -0.39
C CYS A 53 8.58 -5.84 -0.63
N HIS A 54 7.89 -5.25 0.35
CA HIS A 54 7.21 -3.97 0.22
C HIS A 54 7.85 -2.90 1.10
N GLY A 55 8.46 -1.90 0.50
CA GLY A 55 8.98 -0.75 1.21
C GLY A 55 7.89 0.24 1.66
N ALA A 56 8.25 1.08 2.62
CA ALA A 56 7.55 2.31 2.98
C ALA A 56 8.52 3.50 2.82
N LYS A 57 9.02 3.68 1.59
CA LYS A 57 10.19 4.52 1.26
C LYS A 57 10.01 6.03 1.53
N PHE A 58 8.79 6.50 1.77
CA PHE A 58 8.51 7.89 2.15
C PHE A 58 8.28 8.04 3.66
N GLN A 59 8.32 6.93 4.42
CA GLN A 59 8.23 6.91 5.86
C GLN A 59 9.64 6.80 6.47
N ARG A 60 9.88 7.43 7.63
CA ARG A 60 11.12 7.32 8.40
C ARG A 60 10.89 6.51 9.67
N TYR A 61 11.89 5.72 10.07
CA TYR A 61 11.82 4.98 11.33
C TYR A 61 11.61 5.89 12.55
N GLU A 62 12.35 7.00 12.64
CA GLU A 62 12.20 7.98 13.71
C GLU A 62 10.77 8.54 13.79
N ARG A 63 10.15 8.86 12.65
CA ARG A 63 8.79 9.38 12.63
C ARG A 63 7.79 8.35 13.15
N VAL A 64 7.94 7.09 12.72
CA VAL A 64 7.08 5.98 13.18
C VAL A 64 7.28 5.74 14.67
N ALA A 65 8.53 5.73 15.15
CA ALA A 65 8.84 5.57 16.56
C ALA A 65 8.15 6.64 17.42
N ASN A 66 8.27 7.92 17.03
CA ASN A 66 7.66 9.04 17.73
C ASN A 66 6.13 8.98 17.72
N ASP A 67 5.52 8.72 16.56
CA ASP A 67 4.06 8.64 16.42
C ASP A 67 3.46 7.50 17.25
N LEU A 68 4.16 6.37 17.35
CA LEU A 68 3.73 5.19 18.10
C LEU A 68 4.19 5.17 19.55
N GLY A 69 5.04 6.11 19.97
CA GLY A 69 5.58 6.15 21.32
C GLY A 69 6.54 5.00 21.62
N ILE A 70 7.30 4.56 20.62
CA ILE A 70 8.33 3.52 20.74
C ILE A 70 9.67 4.20 21.04
N PRO A 71 10.39 3.85 22.12
CA PRO A 71 11.75 4.34 22.36
C PRO A 71 12.69 4.01 21.20
N GLU A 72 13.63 4.91 20.91
CA GLU A 72 14.57 4.77 19.79
C GLU A 72 15.35 3.46 19.87
N GLU A 73 15.84 3.10 21.04
CA GLU A 73 16.60 1.87 21.27
C GLU A 73 15.75 0.64 20.93
N VAL A 74 14.48 0.63 21.34
CA VAL A 74 13.54 -0.46 21.07
C VAL A 74 13.24 -0.55 19.57
N MET A 75 13.07 0.60 18.90
CA MET A 75 12.85 0.68 17.46
C MET A 75 14.04 0.10 16.70
N MET A 76 15.27 0.53 17.06
CA MET A 76 16.50 0.07 16.42
C MET A 76 16.77 -1.42 16.64
N GLU A 77 16.53 -1.92 17.84
CA GLU A 77 16.82 -3.31 18.21
C GLU A 77 15.80 -4.31 17.62
N ASN A 78 14.51 -3.92 17.51
CA ASN A 78 13.45 -4.88 17.25
C ASN A 78 12.71 -4.67 15.91
N ILE A 79 12.88 -3.53 15.26
CA ILE A 79 12.14 -3.16 14.04
C ILE A 79 13.06 -2.89 12.86
N VAL A 80 14.26 -2.37 13.10
CA VAL A 80 15.25 -2.08 12.04
C VAL A 80 16.12 -3.31 11.80
N PHE A 81 15.82 -4.09 10.78
CA PHE A 81 16.55 -5.33 10.46
C PHE A 81 17.67 -5.14 9.43
N THR A 82 17.96 -3.90 9.07
CA THR A 82 19.02 -3.52 8.14
C THR A 82 20.08 -2.69 8.88
N ASP A 83 21.10 -2.25 8.18
CA ASP A 83 22.10 -1.29 8.68
C ASP A 83 21.60 0.18 8.67
N ALA A 84 20.29 0.39 8.49
CA ALA A 84 19.67 1.70 8.49
C ALA A 84 19.74 2.36 9.87
N LYS A 85 19.81 3.69 9.86
CA LYS A 85 19.77 4.52 11.07
C LYS A 85 18.34 4.97 11.35
N ILE A 86 18.09 5.42 12.59
CA ILE A 86 16.76 5.86 13.02
C ILE A 86 16.15 6.96 12.10
N GLY A 87 16.96 7.87 11.59
CA GLY A 87 16.52 8.93 10.67
C GLY A 87 16.30 8.47 9.21
N ASP A 88 16.66 7.24 8.88
CA ASP A 88 16.56 6.73 7.51
C ASP A 88 15.12 6.37 7.13
N HIS A 89 14.89 6.30 5.82
CA HIS A 89 13.61 5.87 5.28
C HIS A 89 13.46 4.33 5.35
N MET A 90 12.24 3.86 5.52
CA MET A 90 11.88 2.44 5.58
C MET A 90 11.95 1.81 4.19
N ARG A 91 13.17 1.57 3.72
CA ARG A 91 13.47 0.98 2.40
C ARG A 91 13.77 -0.51 2.54
N ILE A 92 13.54 -1.24 1.45
CA ILE A 92 13.91 -2.65 1.32
C ILE A 92 15.22 -2.79 0.54
N GLY A 93 15.92 -3.91 0.75
CA GLY A 93 17.16 -4.23 0.01
C GLY A 93 16.90 -4.76 -1.40
N MET A 94 15.68 -5.25 -1.68
CA MET A 94 15.33 -5.81 -2.99
C MET A 94 15.42 -4.75 -4.10
N GLN A 95 16.22 -5.03 -5.12
CA GLN A 95 16.33 -4.15 -6.28
C GLN A 95 15.13 -4.35 -7.22
N PRO A 96 14.56 -3.28 -7.81
CA PRO A 96 13.41 -3.40 -8.70
C PRO A 96 13.66 -4.29 -9.94
N ALA A 97 14.90 -4.34 -10.43
CA ALA A 97 15.28 -5.20 -11.55
C ALA A 97 15.17 -6.68 -11.17
N ASP A 98 15.69 -7.06 -10.00
CA ASP A 98 15.63 -8.43 -9.49
C ASP A 98 14.20 -8.84 -9.18
N ALA A 99 13.45 -7.95 -8.52
CA ALA A 99 12.04 -8.16 -8.21
C ALA A 99 11.20 -8.44 -9.48
N LYS A 100 11.48 -7.73 -10.57
CA LYS A 100 10.82 -7.97 -11.85
C LYS A 100 11.12 -9.36 -12.42
N VAL A 101 12.34 -9.84 -12.25
CA VAL A 101 12.73 -11.20 -12.68
C VAL A 101 12.02 -12.26 -11.84
N TRP A 102 11.95 -12.06 -10.51
CA TRP A 102 11.38 -13.05 -9.59
C TRP A 102 9.86 -13.10 -9.61
N PHE A 103 9.19 -11.97 -9.78
CA PHE A 103 7.73 -11.84 -9.62
C PHE A 103 7.00 -11.34 -10.88
N GLY A 104 7.72 -11.08 -11.97
CA GLY A 104 7.15 -10.47 -13.17
C GLY A 104 6.99 -8.95 -13.08
N ALA A 105 6.80 -8.41 -11.88
CA ALA A 105 6.74 -6.97 -11.58
C ALA A 105 7.34 -6.71 -10.19
N ALA A 106 7.93 -5.53 -9.99
CA ALA A 106 8.40 -5.14 -8.67
C ALA A 106 7.19 -4.91 -7.74
N PRO A 107 7.21 -5.49 -6.50
CA PRO A 107 6.20 -5.20 -5.50
C PRO A 107 6.07 -3.70 -5.24
N PRO A 108 4.85 -3.16 -5.17
CA PRO A 108 4.66 -1.73 -4.95
C PRO A 108 5.09 -1.29 -3.54
N ASP A 109 5.55 -0.04 -3.45
CA ASP A 109 5.76 0.63 -2.16
C ASP A 109 4.42 0.91 -1.48
N LEU A 110 4.30 0.62 -0.18
CA LEU A 110 3.03 0.68 0.55
C LEU A 110 2.83 1.96 1.37
N THR A 111 3.75 2.93 1.32
CA THR A 111 3.67 4.15 2.15
C THR A 111 2.31 4.86 2.05
N LEU A 112 1.75 4.95 0.84
CA LEU A 112 0.52 5.71 0.57
C LEU A 112 -0.70 4.83 0.29
N VAL A 113 -0.57 3.51 0.35
CA VAL A 113 -1.63 2.58 -0.08
C VAL A 113 -2.90 2.75 0.77
N ALA A 114 -2.77 2.85 2.09
CA ALA A 114 -3.90 3.07 2.99
C ALA A 114 -4.65 4.38 2.68
N ARG A 115 -3.92 5.43 2.28
CA ARG A 115 -4.51 6.71 1.90
C ARG A 115 -5.21 6.67 0.54
N VAL A 116 -4.63 5.93 -0.42
CA VAL A 116 -5.13 5.87 -1.80
C VAL A 116 -6.29 4.88 -1.94
N ARG A 117 -6.19 3.72 -1.30
CA ARG A 117 -7.17 2.63 -1.40
C ARG A 117 -8.20 2.66 -0.28
N GLY A 118 -7.84 3.18 0.89
CA GLY A 118 -8.65 3.13 2.10
C GLY A 118 -8.40 1.86 2.93
N THR A 119 -8.76 1.94 4.20
CA THR A 119 -8.58 0.86 5.18
C THR A 119 -9.50 -0.32 4.91
N ASP A 120 -10.75 -0.07 4.52
CA ASP A 120 -11.70 -1.12 4.15
C ASP A 120 -11.16 -1.98 3.00
N TRP A 121 -10.57 -1.31 1.97
CA TRP A 121 -9.99 -2.04 0.84
C TRP A 121 -8.82 -2.92 1.28
N LEU A 122 -7.92 -2.40 2.13
CA LEU A 122 -6.78 -3.17 2.64
C LEU A 122 -7.24 -4.38 3.44
N TYR A 123 -8.22 -4.18 4.32
CA TYR A 123 -8.77 -5.25 5.15
C TYR A 123 -9.37 -6.40 4.32
N ASN A 124 -10.07 -6.06 3.23
CA ASN A 124 -10.67 -7.08 2.36
C ASN A 124 -9.68 -7.68 1.36
N TYR A 125 -8.52 -7.05 1.16
CA TYR A 125 -7.48 -7.52 0.27
C TYR A 125 -6.55 -8.54 0.93
N LEU A 126 -6.27 -8.39 2.22
CA LEU A 126 -5.37 -9.25 3.01
C LEU A 126 -6.09 -10.45 3.59
#